data_d90f8ae671670ab7af8d67823070080b
#
_entry.id   d90f8ae671670ab7af8d67823070080b
#
_cell.length_a   1.000
_cell.length_b   1.000
_cell.length_c   1.000
_cell.angle_alpha   90.00
_cell.angle_beta   90.00
_cell.angle_gamma   90.00
#
_symmetry.space_group_name_H-M   'P 1'
#
loop_
_entity.id
_entity.type
_entity.pdbx_description
1 polymer ?
#
loop_
_entity_poly.entity_id
_entity_poly.type
_entity_poly.pdbx_seq_one_letter_code
_entity_poly.pdbx_strand_id
1 'polypeptide(L)'
;LRQAAVKHRKFLADFFTIRDASGTRVPGKVIRVNDMAIADEGTFQTELMKQQVIYLMQFKPKAKQPFLTFMQNFGGKKAVLPAIMDFMVLQKGVWRGTPVQLLANRPHTVKFDWINPPTKPPANWRELKKQREEDFNKRLGITSYSGIYSYIYVTDREVRHEILVPLLSFEKWLKLDRKNPDFLEVAEQDKAKKKIETFFQDRNPMEINGLTVKPQLARLNFFGLDINDFALNAKPRRTGVYQARLGIIL
;
A
#
# COMPACT_ATOMS: atom_id res chain seq x y z
N LEU A 1 -32.42 6.78 -14.85
CA LEU A 1 -31.21 6.09 -15.27
C LEU A 1 -30.03 7.07 -15.50
N ARG A 2 -30.12 8.11 -16.35
CA ARG A 2 -29.02 9.07 -16.60
C ARG A 2 -28.52 9.77 -15.33
N GLN A 3 -29.43 10.24 -14.47
CA GLN A 3 -29.02 10.88 -13.19
C GLN A 3 -28.37 9.89 -12.21
N ALA A 4 -28.86 8.65 -12.15
CA ALA A 4 -28.26 7.60 -11.34
C ALA A 4 -26.84 7.25 -11.85
N ALA A 5 -26.65 7.15 -13.15
CA ALA A 5 -25.35 6.90 -13.76
C ALA A 5 -24.33 8.04 -13.48
N VAL A 6 -24.78 9.31 -13.49
CA VAL A 6 -23.91 10.45 -13.13
C VAL A 6 -23.50 10.39 -11.66
N LYS A 7 -24.45 10.15 -10.77
CA LYS A 7 -24.15 9.98 -9.33
C LYS A 7 -23.21 8.80 -9.08
N HIS A 8 -23.40 7.69 -9.77
CA HIS A 8 -22.55 6.50 -9.64
C HIS A 8 -21.13 6.72 -10.20
N ARG A 9 -20.98 7.46 -11.30
CA ARG A 9 -19.66 7.87 -11.82
C ARG A 9 -18.87 8.69 -10.82
N LYS A 10 -19.53 9.66 -10.18
CA LYS A 10 -18.91 10.46 -9.11
C LYS A 10 -18.51 9.59 -7.93
N PHE A 11 -19.41 8.72 -7.47
CA PHE A 11 -19.15 7.79 -6.39
C PHE A 11 -17.89 6.95 -6.66
N LEU A 12 -17.77 6.33 -7.84
CA LEU A 12 -16.59 5.54 -8.21
C LEU A 12 -15.31 6.36 -8.19
N ALA A 13 -15.33 7.57 -8.74
CA ALA A 13 -14.18 8.46 -8.77
C ALA A 13 -13.75 8.90 -7.36
N ASP A 14 -14.68 9.01 -6.42
CA ASP A 14 -14.39 9.41 -5.05
C ASP A 14 -13.87 8.25 -4.20
N PHE A 15 -14.36 7.04 -4.42
CA PHE A 15 -14.09 5.87 -3.58
C PHE A 15 -13.02 4.92 -4.11
N PHE A 16 -12.66 5.01 -5.39
CA PHE A 16 -11.47 4.37 -5.94
C PHE A 16 -10.41 5.43 -6.24
N THR A 17 -9.30 5.39 -5.52
CA THR A 17 -8.26 6.40 -5.61
C THR A 17 -6.93 5.82 -6.05
N ILE A 18 -6.22 6.58 -6.89
CA ILE A 18 -4.84 6.32 -7.25
C ILE A 18 -3.98 7.48 -6.77
N ARG A 19 -2.83 7.17 -6.19
CA ARG A 19 -1.81 8.15 -5.77
C ARG A 19 -0.50 7.87 -6.48
N ASP A 20 0.19 8.93 -6.85
CA ASP A 20 1.52 8.86 -7.45
C ASP A 20 2.61 8.60 -6.39
N ALA A 21 3.87 8.54 -6.82
CA ALA A 21 5.01 8.27 -5.95
C ALA A 21 5.22 9.34 -4.85
N SER A 22 4.71 10.55 -5.05
CA SER A 22 4.74 11.62 -4.05
C SER A 22 3.61 11.53 -3.01
N GLY A 23 2.64 10.63 -3.20
CA GLY A 23 1.42 10.52 -2.41
C GLY A 23 0.28 11.42 -2.90
N THR A 24 0.51 12.18 -3.97
CA THR A 24 -0.51 13.07 -4.53
C THR A 24 -1.59 12.27 -5.25
N ARG A 25 -2.86 12.61 -5.02
CA ARG A 25 -3.98 11.95 -5.69
C ARG A 25 -3.95 12.26 -7.19
N VAL A 26 -4.01 11.21 -8.01
CA VAL A 26 -4.19 11.33 -9.45
C VAL A 26 -5.68 11.44 -9.76
N PRO A 27 -6.14 12.53 -10.38
CA PRO A 27 -7.56 12.68 -10.71
C PRO A 27 -8.00 11.62 -11.72
N GLY A 28 -9.13 10.99 -11.45
CA GLY A 28 -9.75 9.97 -12.29
C GLY A 28 -11.12 10.37 -12.78
N LYS A 29 -11.52 9.87 -13.94
CA LYS A 29 -12.86 10.02 -14.47
C LYS A 29 -13.36 8.72 -15.09
N VAL A 30 -14.64 8.42 -14.96
CA VAL A 30 -15.29 7.34 -15.65
C VAL A 30 -15.57 7.80 -17.09
N ILE A 31 -14.95 7.14 -18.07
CA ILE A 31 -15.10 7.48 -19.50
C ILE A 31 -16.15 6.62 -20.21
N ARG A 32 -16.37 5.41 -19.73
CA ARG A 32 -17.34 4.47 -20.29
C ARG A 32 -17.98 3.62 -19.20
N VAL A 33 -19.25 3.35 -19.36
CA VAL A 33 -20.02 2.37 -18.60
C VAL A 33 -20.66 1.44 -19.60
N ASN A 34 -20.39 0.15 -19.50
CA ASN A 34 -21.11 -0.84 -20.29
C ASN A 34 -22.33 -1.27 -19.45
N ASP A 35 -23.51 -0.93 -19.91
CA ASP A 35 -24.76 -1.45 -19.37
C ASP A 35 -24.87 -2.91 -19.81
N MET A 36 -24.54 -3.84 -18.96
CA MET A 36 -25.09 -5.19 -19.12
C MET A 36 -26.55 -5.10 -18.68
N ALA A 37 -27.42 -5.75 -19.41
CA ALA A 37 -28.87 -5.64 -19.27
C ALA A 37 -29.28 -5.57 -17.78
N ILE A 38 -29.96 -4.49 -17.42
CA ILE A 38 -30.66 -4.38 -16.15
C ILE A 38 -31.76 -5.44 -16.23
N ALA A 39 -31.79 -6.34 -15.25
CA ALA A 39 -32.85 -7.35 -15.19
C ALA A 39 -34.22 -6.72 -15.27
N ASP A 40 -35.08 -7.29 -16.07
CA ASP A 40 -36.49 -6.92 -16.10
C ASP A 40 -37.13 -7.25 -14.74
N GLU A 41 -38.22 -6.53 -14.42
CA GLU A 41 -39.02 -6.82 -13.23
C GLU A 41 -39.44 -8.31 -13.25
N GLY A 42 -39.03 -9.04 -12.21
CA GLY A 42 -39.30 -10.48 -12.08
C GLY A 42 -38.09 -11.41 -12.20
N THR A 43 -36.89 -10.86 -12.44
CA THR A 43 -35.66 -11.67 -12.47
C THR A 43 -35.34 -12.24 -11.08
N PHE A 44 -35.06 -13.53 -11.00
CA PHE A 44 -34.70 -14.19 -9.77
C PHE A 44 -33.44 -13.59 -9.14
N GLN A 45 -33.39 -13.50 -7.80
CA GLN A 45 -32.26 -12.91 -7.06
C GLN A 45 -30.91 -13.54 -7.41
N THR A 46 -30.87 -14.82 -7.77
CA THR A 46 -29.67 -15.52 -8.23
C THR A 46 -29.14 -15.01 -9.58
N GLU A 47 -29.98 -14.49 -10.45
CA GLU A 47 -29.58 -13.90 -11.72
C GLU A 47 -29.15 -12.44 -11.56
N LEU A 48 -29.78 -11.70 -10.62
CA LEU A 48 -29.34 -10.36 -10.24
C LEU A 48 -27.89 -10.35 -9.71
N MET A 49 -27.49 -11.37 -8.97
CA MET A 49 -26.12 -11.52 -8.47
C MET A 49 -25.08 -11.80 -9.56
N LYS A 50 -25.50 -12.25 -10.74
CA LYS A 50 -24.63 -12.47 -11.90
C LYS A 50 -24.46 -11.21 -12.76
N GLN A 51 -25.23 -10.17 -12.51
CA GLN A 51 -25.15 -8.94 -13.29
C GLN A 51 -23.88 -8.18 -12.93
N GLN A 52 -23.12 -7.85 -13.95
CA GLN A 52 -21.88 -7.08 -13.82
C GLN A 52 -22.02 -5.78 -14.58
N VAL A 53 -21.58 -4.70 -13.94
CA VAL A 53 -21.43 -3.40 -14.59
C VAL A 53 -19.95 -3.12 -14.77
N ILE A 54 -19.56 -2.88 -16.02
CA ILE A 54 -18.16 -2.60 -16.36
C ILE A 54 -17.97 -1.10 -16.49
N TYR A 55 -17.07 -0.56 -15.70
CA TYR A 55 -16.67 0.85 -15.75
C TYR A 55 -15.25 0.96 -16.31
N LEU A 56 -15.11 1.79 -17.34
CA LEU A 56 -13.80 2.20 -17.82
C LEU A 56 -13.44 3.55 -17.21
N MET A 57 -12.45 3.56 -16.34
CA MET A 57 -11.95 4.76 -15.68
C MET A 57 -10.60 5.17 -16.28
N GLN A 58 -10.37 6.46 -16.44
CA GLN A 58 -9.12 7.02 -16.91
C GLN A 58 -8.50 7.88 -15.81
N PHE A 59 -7.24 7.62 -15.49
CA PHE A 59 -6.40 8.41 -14.60
C PHE A 59 -5.20 8.92 -15.40
N LYS A 60 -4.89 10.21 -15.25
CA LYS A 60 -3.79 10.86 -15.97
C LYS A 60 -2.76 11.38 -14.97
N PRO A 61 -1.76 10.59 -14.59
CA PRO A 61 -0.64 11.09 -13.80
C PRO A 61 0.17 12.10 -14.63
N LYS A 62 0.79 13.07 -13.96
CA LYS A 62 1.58 14.13 -14.62
C LYS A 62 2.79 13.59 -15.38
N ALA A 63 3.32 12.44 -14.98
CA ALA A 63 4.46 11.80 -15.61
C ALA A 63 4.36 10.27 -15.43
N LYS A 64 5.26 9.52 -16.08
CA LYS A 64 5.43 8.08 -15.83
C LYS A 64 5.88 7.89 -14.40
N GLN A 65 5.02 7.31 -13.56
CA GLN A 65 5.28 7.09 -12.15
C GLN A 65 5.94 5.73 -11.93
N PRO A 66 7.07 5.66 -11.20
CA PRO A 66 7.69 4.37 -10.85
C PRO A 66 6.83 3.57 -9.88
N PHE A 67 5.96 4.24 -9.14
CA PHE A 67 5.02 3.64 -8.20
C PHE A 67 3.66 4.29 -8.30
N LEU A 68 2.62 3.47 -8.20
CA LEU A 68 1.25 3.93 -8.02
C LEU A 68 0.61 3.18 -6.85
N THR A 69 -0.07 3.92 -6.00
CA THR A 69 -0.80 3.35 -4.85
C THR A 69 -2.29 3.40 -5.13
N PHE A 70 -2.90 2.23 -5.10
CA PHE A 70 -4.33 2.01 -5.34
C PHE A 70 -5.03 1.79 -4.01
N MET A 71 -6.20 2.37 -3.85
CA MET A 71 -7.03 2.19 -2.67
C MET A 71 -8.50 2.29 -3.04
N GLN A 72 -9.32 1.41 -2.47
CA GLN A 72 -10.76 1.49 -2.55
C GLN A 72 -11.37 1.72 -1.16
N ASN A 73 -12.51 2.42 -1.13
CA ASN A 73 -13.30 2.63 0.09
C ASN A 73 -14.80 2.47 -0.21
N PHE A 74 -15.15 1.51 -1.05
CA PHE A 74 -16.55 1.21 -1.34
C PHE A 74 -17.27 0.76 -0.07
N GLY A 75 -18.43 1.34 0.17
CA GLY A 75 -19.22 1.09 1.37
C GLY A 75 -18.92 2.03 2.54
N GLY A 76 -17.77 2.70 2.56
CA GLY A 76 -17.41 3.66 3.61
C GLY A 76 -17.40 3.05 5.02
N LYS A 77 -17.43 3.90 6.04
CA LYS A 77 -17.42 3.48 7.46
C LYS A 77 -18.71 2.83 7.94
N LYS A 78 -19.81 2.97 7.20
CA LYS A 78 -21.15 2.49 7.58
C LYS A 78 -21.53 1.17 6.87
N ALA A 79 -20.67 0.61 6.04
CA ALA A 79 -20.98 -0.64 5.37
C ALA A 79 -21.01 -1.81 6.36
N VAL A 80 -22.09 -2.56 6.33
CA VAL A 80 -22.26 -3.78 7.14
C VAL A 80 -21.25 -4.84 6.68
N LEU A 81 -21.00 -4.91 5.38
CA LEU A 81 -20.01 -5.78 4.78
C LEU A 81 -18.98 -4.93 4.03
N PRO A 82 -17.67 -5.10 4.30
CA PRO A 82 -16.64 -4.39 3.55
C PRO A 82 -16.59 -4.90 2.11
N ALA A 83 -16.54 -3.99 1.14
CA ALA A 83 -16.34 -4.37 -0.24
C ALA A 83 -14.93 -4.97 -0.42
N ILE A 84 -14.87 -6.07 -1.13
CA ILE A 84 -13.63 -6.73 -1.57
C ILE A 84 -13.56 -6.57 -3.09
N MET A 85 -12.41 -6.13 -3.59
CA MET A 85 -12.18 -5.97 -5.02
C MET A 85 -11.00 -6.84 -5.44
N ASP A 86 -11.23 -7.75 -6.38
CA ASP A 86 -10.13 -8.44 -7.04
C ASP A 86 -9.41 -7.47 -7.97
N PHE A 87 -8.12 -7.33 -7.75
CA PHE A 87 -7.30 -6.31 -8.39
C PHE A 87 -6.11 -6.94 -9.10
N MET A 88 -5.97 -6.57 -10.34
CA MET A 88 -4.87 -6.99 -11.20
C MET A 88 -4.33 -5.81 -11.98
N VAL A 89 -3.03 -5.77 -12.18
CA VAL A 89 -2.36 -4.70 -12.93
C VAL A 89 -1.66 -5.28 -14.14
N LEU A 90 -1.90 -4.65 -15.29
CA LEU A 90 -1.17 -4.92 -16.52
C LEU A 90 -0.31 -3.71 -16.90
N GLN A 91 0.92 -3.98 -17.29
CA GLN A 91 1.78 -2.98 -17.93
C GLN A 91 2.11 -3.46 -19.34
N LYS A 92 1.73 -2.69 -20.35
CA LYS A 92 1.87 -3.07 -21.77
C LYS A 92 1.28 -4.47 -22.09
N GLY A 93 0.13 -4.78 -21.50
CA GLY A 93 -0.56 -6.06 -21.71
C GLY A 93 0.00 -7.25 -20.91
N VAL A 94 1.04 -7.05 -20.12
CA VAL A 94 1.65 -8.09 -19.29
C VAL A 94 1.32 -7.86 -17.81
N TRP A 95 0.97 -8.93 -17.10
CA TRP A 95 0.64 -8.90 -15.68
C TRP A 95 1.82 -8.42 -14.82
N ARG A 96 1.53 -7.52 -13.89
CA ARG A 96 2.49 -7.05 -12.88
C ARG A 96 2.13 -7.64 -11.51
N GLY A 97 2.85 -8.68 -11.11
CA GLY A 97 2.61 -9.37 -9.86
C GLY A 97 1.44 -10.38 -9.94
N THR A 98 0.97 -10.82 -8.79
CA THR A 98 -0.19 -11.72 -8.64
C THR A 98 -1.46 -10.92 -8.41
N PRO A 99 -2.63 -11.45 -8.78
CA PRO A 99 -3.91 -10.88 -8.36
C PRO A 99 -3.94 -10.72 -6.83
N VAL A 100 -4.44 -9.59 -6.38
CA VAL A 100 -4.60 -9.29 -4.95
C VAL A 100 -6.01 -8.83 -4.67
N GLN A 101 -6.46 -9.02 -3.44
CA GLN A 101 -7.72 -8.48 -2.97
C GLN A 101 -7.48 -7.10 -2.35
N LEU A 102 -8.05 -6.06 -2.94
CA LEU A 102 -8.10 -4.74 -2.33
C LEU A 102 -9.23 -4.70 -1.31
N LEU A 103 -8.85 -4.69 -0.05
CA LEU A 103 -9.78 -4.47 1.05
C LEU A 103 -10.04 -2.97 1.23
N ALA A 104 -11.21 -2.64 1.76
CA ALA A 104 -11.59 -1.25 2.00
C ALA A 104 -10.57 -0.53 2.90
N ASN A 105 -10.14 0.66 2.49
CA ASN A 105 -9.15 1.50 3.17
C ASN A 105 -7.76 0.87 3.36
N ARG A 106 -7.42 -0.17 2.59
CA ARG A 106 -6.07 -0.74 2.56
C ARG A 106 -5.39 -0.35 1.26
N PRO A 107 -4.35 0.48 1.30
CA PRO A 107 -3.60 0.87 0.13
C PRO A 107 -2.77 -0.32 -0.38
N HIS A 108 -2.71 -0.47 -1.68
CA HIS A 108 -1.85 -1.42 -2.38
C HIS A 108 -0.96 -0.68 -3.38
N THR A 109 0.35 -0.83 -3.26
CA THR A 109 1.31 -0.14 -4.11
C THR A 109 1.93 -1.08 -5.12
N VAL A 110 1.95 -0.65 -6.38
CA VAL A 110 2.54 -1.39 -7.50
C VAL A 110 3.72 -0.61 -8.04
N LYS A 111 4.86 -1.30 -8.23
CA LYS A 111 6.04 -0.77 -8.90
C LYS A 111 5.92 -0.99 -10.41
N PHE A 112 6.18 0.06 -11.19
CA PHE A 112 6.25 0.03 -12.65
C PHE A 112 7.69 0.21 -13.10
N ASP A 113 8.13 -0.63 -14.01
CA ASP A 113 9.41 -0.45 -14.71
C ASP A 113 9.12 0.16 -16.09
N TRP A 114 9.50 1.42 -16.27
CA TRP A 114 9.29 2.14 -17.51
C TRP A 114 10.50 2.09 -18.45
N ILE A 115 11.68 1.72 -17.92
CA ILE A 115 12.90 1.57 -18.68
C ILE A 115 12.89 0.18 -19.35
N ASN A 116 12.66 -0.86 -18.55
CA ASN A 116 12.57 -2.25 -19.01
C ASN A 116 11.18 -2.81 -18.71
N PRO A 117 10.13 -2.35 -19.43
CA PRO A 117 8.78 -2.84 -19.19
C PRO A 117 8.71 -4.34 -19.56
N PRO A 118 7.84 -5.12 -18.91
CA PRO A 118 7.67 -6.52 -19.26
C PRO A 118 7.21 -6.65 -20.70
N THR A 119 7.90 -7.47 -21.47
CA THR A 119 7.62 -7.63 -22.91
C THR A 119 6.81 -8.89 -23.23
N LYS A 120 6.90 -9.91 -22.39
CA LYS A 120 6.14 -11.17 -22.53
C LYS A 120 5.79 -11.75 -21.15
N PRO A 121 4.65 -12.41 -21.01
CA PRO A 121 4.42 -13.25 -19.83
C PRO A 121 5.45 -14.40 -19.85
N PRO A 122 5.91 -14.89 -18.68
CA PRO A 122 6.74 -16.09 -18.61
C PRO A 122 6.03 -17.25 -19.31
N ALA A 123 6.76 -17.97 -20.16
CA ALA A 123 6.21 -19.04 -20.99
C ALA A 123 5.72 -20.24 -20.19
N ASN A 124 6.23 -20.40 -18.94
CA ASN A 124 5.86 -21.51 -18.08
C ASN A 124 5.98 -21.15 -16.58
N TRP A 125 5.41 -22.01 -15.74
CA TRP A 125 5.40 -21.85 -14.28
C TRP A 125 6.81 -21.80 -13.66
N ARG A 126 7.80 -22.49 -14.24
CA ARG A 126 9.18 -22.52 -13.71
C ARG A 126 9.86 -21.17 -13.89
N GLU A 127 9.69 -20.53 -15.04
CA GLU A 127 10.20 -19.18 -15.30
C GLU A 127 9.53 -18.14 -14.41
N LEU A 128 8.21 -18.26 -14.21
CA LEU A 128 7.47 -17.41 -13.29
C LEU A 128 7.99 -17.54 -11.85
N LYS A 129 8.27 -18.78 -11.40
CA LYS A 129 8.83 -19.04 -10.08
C LYS A 129 10.23 -18.45 -9.95
N LYS A 130 11.10 -18.64 -10.95
CA LYS A 130 12.46 -18.09 -10.97
C LYS A 130 12.43 -16.56 -10.93
N GLN A 131 11.58 -15.90 -11.74
CA GLN A 131 11.43 -14.46 -11.70
C GLN A 131 10.95 -13.96 -10.32
N ARG A 132 10.03 -14.69 -9.66
CA ARG A 132 9.58 -14.35 -8.31
C ARG A 132 10.69 -14.46 -7.28
N GLU A 133 11.52 -15.49 -7.35
CA GLU A 133 12.68 -15.68 -6.47
C GLU A 133 13.72 -14.58 -6.68
N GLU A 134 14.02 -14.21 -7.93
CA GLU A 134 14.92 -13.11 -8.26
C GLU A 134 14.39 -11.76 -7.79
N ASP A 135 13.08 -11.50 -7.97
CA ASP A 135 12.44 -10.28 -7.50
C ASP A 135 12.38 -10.23 -5.96
N PHE A 136 12.18 -11.36 -5.33
CA PHE A 136 12.22 -11.49 -3.87
C PHE A 136 13.60 -11.15 -3.33
N ASN A 137 14.66 -11.75 -3.89
CA ASN A 137 16.03 -11.52 -3.49
C ASN A 137 16.47 -10.07 -3.73
N LYS A 138 16.08 -9.47 -4.86
CA LYS A 138 16.33 -8.05 -5.16
C LYS A 138 15.65 -7.06 -4.22
N ARG A 139 14.58 -7.48 -3.52
CA ARG A 139 13.80 -6.64 -2.61
C ARG A 139 14.12 -6.87 -1.14
N LEU A 140 15.24 -7.50 -0.81
CA LEU A 140 15.60 -7.86 0.56
C LEU A 140 14.47 -8.62 1.30
N GLY A 141 13.75 -9.47 0.59
CA GLY A 141 12.63 -10.24 1.15
C GLY A 141 11.33 -9.43 1.35
N ILE A 142 11.27 -8.16 0.97
CA ILE A 142 10.06 -7.34 1.09
C ILE A 142 9.15 -7.60 -0.11
N THR A 143 8.16 -8.46 0.09
CA THR A 143 7.23 -8.88 -0.97
C THR A 143 5.99 -8.00 -1.10
N SER A 144 5.69 -7.22 -0.07
CA SER A 144 4.52 -6.34 -0.03
C SER A 144 4.85 -5.01 0.64
N TYR A 145 4.41 -3.91 0.05
CA TYR A 145 4.53 -2.58 0.66
C TYR A 145 3.53 -2.33 1.79
N SER A 146 2.59 -3.24 2.02
CA SER A 146 1.61 -3.18 3.12
C SER A 146 1.95 -4.09 4.30
N GLY A 147 2.98 -4.93 4.17
CA GLY A 147 3.42 -5.84 5.22
C GLY A 147 4.21 -5.15 6.34
N ILE A 148 4.14 -5.75 7.52
CA ILE A 148 5.05 -5.45 8.64
C ILE A 148 6.18 -6.46 8.58
N TYR A 149 7.39 -5.97 8.69
CA TYR A 149 8.59 -6.81 8.68
C TYR A 149 9.37 -6.60 9.96
N SER A 150 9.89 -7.67 10.49
CA SER A 150 10.65 -7.70 11.72
C SER A 150 11.81 -8.68 11.54
N TYR A 151 13.02 -8.20 11.66
CA TYR A 151 14.24 -8.97 11.51
C TYR A 151 15.09 -8.85 12.77
N ILE A 152 15.52 -9.97 13.33
CA ILE A 152 16.40 -10.02 14.48
C ILE A 152 17.73 -10.59 14.02
N TYR A 153 18.79 -9.81 14.24
CA TYR A 153 20.17 -10.20 13.98
C TYR A 153 20.87 -10.40 15.31
N VAL A 154 21.45 -11.57 15.50
CA VAL A 154 22.22 -11.91 16.71
C VAL A 154 23.67 -12.13 16.30
N THR A 155 24.56 -11.35 16.92
CA THR A 155 26.00 -11.49 16.78
C THR A 155 26.64 -11.73 18.14
N ASP A 156 27.95 -11.89 18.18
CA ASP A 156 28.72 -12.00 19.41
C ASP A 156 28.75 -10.73 20.24
N ARG A 157 28.34 -9.59 19.69
CA ARG A 157 28.45 -8.26 20.33
C ARG A 157 27.12 -7.54 20.49
N GLU A 158 26.13 -7.88 19.69
CA GLU A 158 24.85 -7.17 19.69
C GLU A 158 23.69 -8.08 19.30
N VAL A 159 22.51 -7.73 19.79
CA VAL A 159 21.22 -8.16 19.24
C VAL A 159 20.58 -6.94 18.63
N ARG A 160 20.37 -6.96 17.31
CA ARG A 160 19.77 -5.88 16.56
C ARG A 160 18.40 -6.29 16.04
N HIS A 161 17.39 -5.50 16.35
CA HIS A 161 16.03 -5.70 15.90
C HIS A 161 15.65 -4.60 14.91
N GLU A 162 15.46 -4.96 13.65
CA GLU A 162 15.03 -4.07 12.58
C GLU A 162 13.54 -4.26 12.30
N ILE A 163 12.77 -3.19 12.43
CA ILE A 163 11.32 -3.21 12.24
C ILE A 163 10.97 -2.25 11.10
N LEU A 164 10.17 -2.74 10.16
CA LEU A 164 9.62 -1.95 9.08
C LEU A 164 8.10 -2.07 9.10
N VAL A 165 7.41 -0.95 9.35
CA VAL A 165 5.96 -0.93 9.47
C VAL A 165 5.33 0.17 8.62
N PRO A 166 4.26 -0.12 7.83
CA PRO A 166 3.51 0.93 7.15
C PRO A 166 2.93 1.93 8.14
N LEU A 167 3.03 3.22 7.83
CA LEU A 167 2.59 4.29 8.73
C LEU A 167 1.13 4.14 9.16
N LEU A 168 0.23 3.85 8.23
CA LEU A 168 -1.20 3.64 8.55
C LEU A 168 -1.46 2.41 9.42
N SER A 169 -0.62 1.38 9.34
CA SER A 169 -0.71 0.22 10.24
C SER A 169 -0.23 0.58 11.63
N PHE A 170 0.87 1.34 11.72
CA PHE A 170 1.40 1.83 12.98
C PHE A 170 0.42 2.77 13.69
N GLU A 171 -0.25 3.66 12.96
CA GLU A 171 -1.23 4.59 13.53
C GLU A 171 -2.48 3.94 14.15
N LYS A 172 -2.69 2.65 13.94
CA LYS A 172 -3.70 1.88 14.69
C LYS A 172 -3.30 1.65 16.14
N TRP A 173 -2.01 1.68 16.43
CA TRP A 173 -1.45 1.50 17.78
C TRP A 173 -1.14 2.82 18.45
N LEU A 174 -0.57 3.77 17.70
CA LEU A 174 -0.16 5.08 18.19
C LEU A 174 -0.50 6.14 17.14
N LYS A 175 -1.52 6.95 17.44
CA LYS A 175 -1.89 8.07 16.56
C LYS A 175 -0.81 9.14 16.54
N LEU A 176 -0.48 9.60 15.34
CA LEU A 176 0.40 10.74 15.13
C LEU A 176 -0.43 12.00 14.84
N ASP A 177 -0.02 13.11 15.46
CA ASP A 177 -0.66 14.40 15.25
C ASP A 177 -0.23 14.96 13.90
N ARG A 178 -1.18 15.10 12.98
CA ARG A 178 -0.96 15.58 11.62
C ARG A 178 -1.96 16.70 11.29
N LYS A 179 -1.46 17.77 10.68
CA LYS A 179 -2.30 18.85 10.15
C LYS A 179 -2.97 18.43 8.83
N ASN A 180 -2.23 17.69 8.00
CA ASN A 180 -2.72 17.20 6.72
C ASN A 180 -3.01 15.68 6.81
N PRO A 181 -4.23 15.23 6.50
CA PRO A 181 -4.57 13.79 6.58
C PRO A 181 -3.78 12.93 5.59
N ASP A 182 -3.31 13.50 4.49
CA ASP A 182 -2.64 12.78 3.41
C ASP A 182 -1.11 12.77 3.52
N PHE A 183 -0.53 13.66 4.35
CA PHE A 183 0.92 13.83 4.45
C PHE A 183 1.37 13.95 5.90
N LEU A 184 2.63 13.55 6.13
CA LEU A 184 3.36 13.75 7.37
C LEU A 184 4.54 14.69 7.08
N GLU A 185 4.49 15.88 7.65
CA GLU A 185 5.53 16.91 7.49
C GLU A 185 6.75 16.62 8.36
N VAL A 186 7.93 17.13 7.97
CA VAL A 186 9.19 16.86 8.70
C VAL A 186 9.10 17.27 10.17
N ALA A 187 8.53 18.43 10.46
CA ALA A 187 8.35 18.89 11.84
C ALA A 187 7.42 18.00 12.67
N GLU A 188 6.45 17.34 12.03
CA GLU A 188 5.55 16.37 12.68
C GLU A 188 6.27 15.03 12.92
N GLN A 189 7.13 14.62 11.98
CA GLN A 189 8.00 13.45 12.14
C GLN A 189 8.91 13.62 13.37
N ASP A 190 9.54 14.79 13.51
CA ASP A 190 10.43 15.07 14.65
C ASP A 190 9.71 15.07 16.00
N LYS A 191 8.51 15.64 16.05
CA LYS A 191 7.66 15.60 17.25
C LYS A 191 7.22 14.17 17.62
N ALA A 192 7.00 13.33 16.62
CA ALA A 192 6.57 11.96 16.85
C ALA A 192 7.69 11.03 17.36
N LYS A 193 8.96 11.33 17.06
CA LYS A 193 10.11 10.45 17.34
C LYS A 193 10.13 9.93 18.78
N LYS A 194 10.02 10.81 19.76
CA LYS A 194 10.09 10.42 21.18
C LYS A 194 8.94 9.51 21.59
N LYS A 195 7.72 9.80 21.13
CA LYS A 195 6.55 8.94 21.39
C LYS A 195 6.73 7.54 20.80
N ILE A 196 7.27 7.48 19.57
CA ILE A 196 7.53 6.24 18.85
C ILE A 196 8.65 5.44 19.53
N GLU A 197 9.72 6.09 19.92
CA GLU A 197 10.82 5.49 20.68
C GLU A 197 10.30 4.80 21.94
N THR A 198 9.60 5.53 22.79
CA THR A 198 9.00 4.99 24.02
C THR A 198 8.08 3.82 23.72
N PHE A 199 7.23 3.95 22.69
CA PHE A 199 6.30 2.89 22.29
C PHE A 199 7.02 1.58 21.97
N PHE A 200 8.10 1.64 21.18
CA PHE A 200 8.84 0.43 20.79
C PHE A 200 9.72 -0.11 21.91
N GLN A 201 10.34 0.73 22.69
CA GLN A 201 11.14 0.31 23.85
C GLN A 201 10.30 -0.43 24.89
N ASP A 202 9.09 0.03 25.16
CA ASP A 202 8.19 -0.59 26.14
C ASP A 202 7.54 -1.89 25.66
N ARG A 203 7.47 -2.09 24.33
CA ARG A 203 6.81 -3.25 23.71
C ARG A 203 7.75 -4.29 23.12
N ASN A 204 9.05 -4.05 23.21
CA ASN A 204 10.07 -5.00 22.78
C ASN A 204 11.02 -5.34 23.94
N PRO A 205 10.51 -5.88 25.06
CA PRO A 205 11.39 -6.31 26.13
C PRO A 205 12.29 -7.45 25.60
N MET A 206 13.55 -7.41 25.94
CA MET A 206 14.51 -8.44 25.60
C MET A 206 15.02 -9.09 26.88
N GLU A 207 15.25 -10.38 26.85
CA GLU A 207 15.92 -11.10 27.91
C GLU A 207 17.25 -11.65 27.39
N ILE A 208 18.35 -11.30 28.05
CA ILE A 208 19.69 -11.76 27.69
C ILE A 208 20.30 -12.38 28.95
N ASN A 209 20.63 -13.68 28.88
CA ASN A 209 21.17 -14.44 30.00
C ASN A 209 20.33 -14.34 31.31
N GLY A 210 19.01 -14.36 31.16
CA GLY A 210 18.08 -14.25 32.30
C GLY A 210 17.85 -12.83 32.81
N LEU A 211 18.46 -11.81 32.21
CA LEU A 211 18.27 -10.41 32.56
C LEU A 211 17.42 -9.69 31.55
N THR A 212 16.37 -9.02 32.02
CA THR A 212 15.54 -8.15 31.16
C THR A 212 16.32 -6.89 30.79
N VAL A 213 16.50 -6.64 29.52
CA VAL A 213 17.21 -5.50 28.97
C VAL A 213 16.22 -4.62 28.17
N LYS A 214 16.28 -3.32 28.45
CA LYS A 214 15.51 -2.34 27.64
C LYS A 214 16.30 -2.01 26.38
N PRO A 215 15.75 -2.21 25.17
CA PRO A 215 16.47 -1.93 23.94
C PRO A 215 16.71 -0.42 23.79
N GLN A 216 17.84 -0.07 23.20
CA GLN A 216 18.17 1.31 22.83
C GLN A 216 17.75 1.57 21.38
N LEU A 217 17.16 2.74 21.12
CA LEU A 217 16.84 3.16 19.78
C LEU A 217 18.12 3.62 19.07
N ALA A 218 18.61 2.81 18.14
CA ALA A 218 19.74 3.17 17.29
C ALA A 218 19.31 4.06 16.11
N ARG A 219 18.10 3.83 15.56
CA ARG A 219 17.62 4.56 14.39
C ARG A 219 16.11 4.56 14.30
N LEU A 220 15.54 5.71 13.86
CA LEU A 220 14.13 5.87 13.55
C LEU A 220 13.98 6.83 12.37
N ASN A 221 13.44 6.32 11.28
CA ASN A 221 13.24 7.10 10.05
C ASN A 221 11.85 6.88 9.47
N PHE A 222 11.31 7.95 8.89
CA PHE A 222 10.16 7.89 8.01
C PHE A 222 10.63 7.94 6.56
N PHE A 223 10.16 7.05 5.73
CA PHE A 223 10.53 7.02 4.32
C PHE A 223 9.36 6.57 3.45
N GLY A 224 9.46 6.89 2.15
CA GLY A 224 8.45 6.55 1.16
C GLY A 224 8.60 5.14 0.62
N LEU A 225 8.41 5.00 -0.70
CA LEU A 225 8.40 3.71 -1.39
C LEU A 225 9.79 3.18 -1.72
N ASP A 226 10.80 4.04 -1.71
CA ASP A 226 12.15 3.62 -2.04
C ASP A 226 12.81 2.97 -0.83
N ILE A 227 13.04 1.66 -0.95
CA ILE A 227 13.68 0.89 0.11
C ILE A 227 15.15 1.29 0.32
N ASN A 228 15.80 1.87 -0.68
CA ASN A 228 17.17 2.38 -0.53
C ASN A 228 17.23 3.55 0.44
N ASP A 229 16.13 4.30 0.62
CA ASP A 229 16.05 5.37 1.62
C ASP A 229 16.37 4.85 3.02
N PHE A 230 15.95 3.63 3.35
CA PHE A 230 16.22 3.00 4.65
C PHE A 230 17.71 2.68 4.83
N ALA A 231 18.33 2.11 3.81
CA ALA A 231 19.75 1.72 3.84
C ALA A 231 20.68 2.94 3.85
N LEU A 232 20.33 4.00 3.12
CA LEU A 232 21.19 5.16 2.84
C LEU A 232 21.05 6.33 3.82
N ASN A 233 20.26 6.21 4.90
CA ASN A 233 20.03 7.32 5.82
C ASN A 233 19.48 8.59 5.14
N ALA A 234 18.50 8.44 4.30
CA ALA A 234 17.94 9.55 3.55
C ALA A 234 17.52 10.72 4.48
N LYS A 235 17.74 11.95 4.02
CA LYS A 235 17.32 13.14 4.76
C LYS A 235 15.81 13.13 4.97
N PRO A 236 15.32 13.55 6.15
CA PRO A 236 13.90 13.66 6.42
C PRO A 236 13.22 14.51 5.35
N ARG A 237 12.10 14.01 4.84
CA ARG A 237 11.28 14.71 3.84
C ARG A 237 9.81 14.48 4.13
N ARG A 238 8.98 15.38 3.63
CA ARG A 238 7.53 15.18 3.61
C ARG A 238 7.19 13.84 2.98
N THR A 239 6.37 13.03 3.64
CA THR A 239 5.98 11.70 3.16
C THR A 239 4.47 11.59 3.00
N GLY A 240 4.02 10.95 1.92
CA GLY A 240 2.61 10.61 1.72
C GLY A 240 2.23 9.46 2.65
N VAL A 241 1.21 9.66 3.46
CA VAL A 241 0.81 8.73 4.55
C VAL A 241 0.48 7.32 4.05
N TYR A 242 -0.13 7.24 2.87
CA TYR A 242 -0.53 5.95 2.28
C TYR A 242 0.63 5.12 1.76
N GLN A 243 1.82 5.72 1.66
CA GLN A 243 3.03 5.09 1.12
C GLN A 243 4.16 5.09 2.13
N ALA A 244 4.02 5.92 3.18
CA ALA A 244 5.03 6.07 4.20
C ALA A 244 5.20 4.81 5.03
N ARG A 245 6.43 4.59 5.44
CA ARG A 245 6.85 3.55 6.35
C ARG A 245 7.68 4.13 7.45
N LEU A 246 7.61 3.48 8.58
CA LEU A 246 8.43 3.71 9.73
C LEU A 246 9.46 2.59 9.81
N GLY A 247 10.73 2.95 9.75
CA GLY A 247 11.85 2.05 9.96
C GLY A 247 12.51 2.31 11.31
N ILE A 248 12.64 1.26 12.08
CA ILE A 248 13.16 1.30 13.44
C ILE A 248 14.30 0.29 13.55
N ILE A 249 15.39 0.68 14.21
CA ILE A 249 16.49 -0.21 14.62
C ILE A 249 16.66 -0.04 16.13
N LEU A 250 16.49 -1.13 16.83
CA LEU A 250 16.73 -1.28 18.24
C LEU A 250 17.96 -2.14 18.49
#